data_003b3f4d5485be725cc7b2ccdbd2aa4a
#
_entry.id   003b3f4d5485be725cc7b2ccdbd2aa4a
#
_cell.length_a   1.000
_cell.length_b   1.000
_cell.length_c   1.000
_cell.angle_alpha   90.00
_cell.angle_beta   90.00
_cell.angle_gamma   90.00
#
_symmetry.space_group_name_H-M   'P 1'
#
loop_
_entity.id
_entity.type
_entity.pdbx_description
1 polymer ?
#
loop_
_entity_poly.entity_id
_entity_poly.type
_entity_poly.pdbx_seq_one_letter_code
_entity_poly.pdbx_strand_id
1 'polypeptide(L)'
;SYEVGDLMILSDHINLIPNPLIGQNIAELGPRFPDMSETYCPTLIEKAETIAKINNIPVQKGVYIALTGPTLETPAEYKYMRIIGGDTVGMSTAPEVIVARHMDIPCFAMSVITDLGVPGKIKKVTHEEIQKVSEVAEPKLTLIIKELIASI
;
A
#
# COMPACT_ATOMS: atom_id res chain seq x y z
N SER A 1 -16.75 -0.30 -0.41
CA SER A 1 -16.41 -1.56 0.25
C SER A 1 -15.47 -2.34 -0.66
N TYR A 2 -14.36 -2.82 -0.13
CA TYR A 2 -13.42 -3.65 -0.89
C TYR A 2 -13.92 -5.09 -1.03
N GLU A 3 -13.50 -5.75 -2.11
CA GLU A 3 -13.69 -7.18 -2.33
C GLU A 3 -12.32 -7.87 -2.52
N VAL A 4 -12.28 -9.19 -2.30
CA VAL A 4 -11.05 -9.98 -2.52
C VAL A 4 -10.67 -9.94 -4.00
N GLY A 5 -9.42 -9.62 -4.29
CA GLY A 5 -8.90 -9.43 -5.64
C GLY A 5 -8.93 -7.98 -6.14
N ASP A 6 -9.51 -7.05 -5.37
CA ASP A 6 -9.45 -5.63 -5.69
C ASP A 6 -8.01 -5.12 -5.69
N LEU A 7 -7.74 -4.15 -6.55
CA LEU A 7 -6.52 -3.35 -6.55
C LEU A 7 -6.77 -2.03 -5.83
N MET A 8 -5.90 -1.66 -4.91
CA MET A 8 -5.96 -0.38 -4.22
C MET A 8 -4.71 0.46 -4.51
N ILE A 9 -4.92 1.68 -4.99
CA ILE A 9 -3.88 2.72 -5.05
C ILE A 9 -3.73 3.31 -3.65
N LEU A 10 -2.50 3.40 -3.16
CA LEU A 10 -2.23 4.03 -1.88
C LEU A 10 -2.29 5.55 -2.02
N SER A 11 -3.17 6.19 -1.25
CA SER A 11 -3.23 7.65 -1.13
C SER A 11 -2.38 8.17 0.05
N ASP A 12 -2.19 7.33 1.07
CA ASP A 12 -1.40 7.61 2.26
C ASP A 12 -1.07 6.32 3.00
N HIS A 13 -0.25 6.40 4.06
CA HIS A 13 -0.01 5.28 4.95
C HIS A 13 0.04 5.69 6.44
N ILE A 14 -0.22 4.72 7.29
CA ILE A 14 0.04 4.79 8.74
C ILE A 14 1.13 3.78 9.05
N ASN A 15 2.30 4.26 9.49
CA ASN A 15 3.44 3.40 9.82
C ASN A 15 3.40 2.99 11.30
N LEU A 16 3.10 1.72 11.57
CA LEU A 16 3.15 1.13 12.92
C LEU A 16 4.34 0.16 13.11
N ILE A 17 5.31 0.20 12.20
CA ILE A 17 6.57 -0.53 12.32
C ILE A 17 7.73 0.43 12.61
N PRO A 18 8.89 -0.05 13.08
CA PRO A 18 10.03 0.80 13.34
C PRO A 18 10.40 1.65 12.11
N ASN A 19 10.54 2.96 12.32
CA ASN A 19 10.92 3.87 11.24
C ASN A 19 12.37 3.60 10.82
N PRO A 20 12.65 3.36 9.53
CA PRO A 20 14.00 3.03 9.03
C PRO A 20 15.01 4.17 9.20
N LEU A 21 14.56 5.40 9.44
CA LEU A 21 15.42 6.57 9.64
C LEU A 21 15.81 6.80 11.11
N ILE A 22 15.41 5.90 12.04
CA ILE A 22 15.88 5.94 13.44
C ILE A 22 17.36 5.65 13.46
N GLY A 23 18.13 6.51 14.15
CA GLY A 23 19.58 6.39 14.24
C GLY A 23 20.31 7.62 13.69
N GLN A 24 21.54 7.44 13.28
CA GLN A 24 22.34 8.51 12.67
C GLN A 24 21.83 8.84 11.26
N ASN A 25 21.63 10.12 10.98
CA ASN A 25 21.26 10.56 9.64
C ASN A 25 22.42 10.42 8.64
N ILE A 26 22.12 9.97 7.43
CA ILE A 26 23.04 9.97 6.30
C ILE A 26 22.71 11.21 5.48
N ALA A 27 23.41 12.30 5.74
CA ALA A 27 23.10 13.63 5.21
C ALA A 27 23.18 13.71 3.68
N GLU A 28 23.99 12.84 3.07
CA GLU A 28 24.14 12.72 1.62
C GLU A 28 22.88 12.17 0.95
N LEU A 29 22.02 11.45 1.69
CA LEU A 29 20.77 10.90 1.18
C LEU A 29 19.57 11.81 1.42
N GLY A 30 19.61 12.65 2.47
CA GLY A 30 18.51 13.55 2.75
C GLY A 30 18.54 14.21 4.12
N PRO A 31 17.56 15.08 4.41
CA PRO A 31 17.49 15.83 5.66
C PRO A 31 17.18 14.93 6.87
N ARG A 32 17.59 15.35 8.06
CA ARG A 32 17.27 14.63 9.30
C ARG A 32 15.76 14.44 9.53
N PHE A 33 14.95 15.38 9.10
CA PHE A 33 13.51 15.42 9.27
C PHE A 33 12.81 15.64 7.92
N PRO A 34 12.64 14.57 7.11
CA PRO A 34 11.96 14.69 5.84
C PRO A 34 10.47 15.00 6.03
N ASP A 35 9.94 15.82 5.14
CA ASP A 35 8.50 16.07 5.07
C ASP A 35 7.79 14.87 4.43
N MET A 36 6.71 14.43 5.05
CA MET A 36 5.87 13.31 4.59
C MET A 36 4.43 13.76 4.25
N SER A 37 4.17 15.07 4.14
CA SER A 37 2.83 15.59 3.82
C SER A 37 2.36 15.22 2.42
N GLU A 38 3.28 14.98 1.49
CA GLU A 38 3.02 14.49 0.13
C GLU A 38 3.80 13.19 -0.09
N THR A 39 3.39 12.15 0.63
CA THR A 39 4.09 10.86 0.66
C THR A 39 4.01 10.12 -0.67
N TYR A 40 2.84 10.09 -1.29
CA TYR A 40 2.60 9.50 -2.60
C TYR A 40 2.33 10.60 -3.62
N CYS A 41 3.00 10.52 -4.77
CA CYS A 41 2.97 11.57 -5.80
C CYS A 41 1.57 11.67 -6.45
N PRO A 42 0.86 12.79 -6.31
CA PRO A 42 -0.49 12.96 -6.86
C PRO A 42 -0.55 12.75 -8.37
N THR A 43 0.44 13.25 -9.10
CA THR A 43 0.51 13.09 -10.55
C THR A 43 0.62 11.63 -10.99
N LEU A 44 1.38 10.81 -10.25
CA LEU A 44 1.47 9.37 -10.54
C LEU A 44 0.17 8.65 -10.21
N ILE A 45 -0.51 9.05 -9.12
CA ILE A 45 -1.83 8.53 -8.77
C ILE A 45 -2.84 8.83 -9.87
N GLU A 46 -2.95 10.08 -10.32
CA GLU A 46 -3.88 10.49 -11.39
C GLU A 46 -3.62 9.77 -12.71
N LYS A 47 -2.34 9.59 -13.09
CA LYS A 47 -1.97 8.80 -14.26
C LYS A 47 -2.41 7.34 -14.12
N ALA A 48 -2.15 6.72 -12.97
CA ALA A 48 -2.53 5.33 -12.72
C ALA A 48 -4.07 5.13 -12.73
N GLU A 49 -4.83 6.05 -12.13
CA GLU A 49 -6.30 6.06 -12.19
C GLU A 49 -6.80 6.17 -13.64
N THR A 50 -6.16 7.01 -14.45
CA THR A 50 -6.49 7.18 -15.87
C THR A 50 -6.19 5.91 -16.67
N ILE A 51 -5.02 5.29 -16.46
CA ILE A 51 -4.63 4.03 -17.09
C ILE A 51 -5.63 2.92 -16.72
N ALA A 52 -5.94 2.80 -15.44
CA ALA A 52 -6.91 1.80 -14.95
C ALA A 52 -8.28 1.98 -15.63
N LYS A 53 -8.76 3.23 -15.73
CA LYS A 53 -10.03 3.56 -16.39
C LYS A 53 -10.04 3.20 -17.88
N ILE A 54 -8.99 3.54 -18.62
CA ILE A 54 -8.86 3.24 -20.05
C ILE A 54 -8.89 1.73 -20.29
N ASN A 55 -8.28 0.96 -19.40
CA ASN A 55 -8.20 -0.51 -19.50
C ASN A 55 -9.39 -1.23 -18.84
N ASN A 56 -10.40 -0.49 -18.36
CA ASN A 56 -11.56 -1.04 -17.64
C ASN A 56 -11.16 -1.88 -16.41
N ILE A 57 -10.10 -1.50 -15.72
CA ILE A 57 -9.65 -2.13 -14.48
C ILE A 57 -10.19 -1.30 -13.30
N PRO A 58 -11.13 -1.84 -12.49
CA PRO A 58 -11.57 -1.16 -11.29
C PRO A 58 -10.42 -1.07 -10.28
N VAL A 59 -10.23 0.12 -9.71
CA VAL A 59 -9.26 0.36 -8.63
C VAL A 59 -9.93 1.09 -7.49
N GLN A 60 -9.52 0.75 -6.28
CA GLN A 60 -9.86 1.47 -5.05
C GLN A 60 -8.75 2.47 -4.74
N LYS A 61 -8.99 3.40 -3.81
CA LYS A 61 -7.96 4.29 -3.27
C LYS A 61 -8.13 4.37 -1.76
N GLY A 62 -7.03 4.28 -1.01
CA GLY A 62 -7.13 4.25 0.44
C GLY A 62 -5.79 4.35 1.17
N VAL A 63 -5.89 4.27 2.49
CA VAL A 63 -4.78 4.36 3.44
C VAL A 63 -4.27 2.97 3.79
N TYR A 64 -2.96 2.76 3.63
CA TYR A 64 -2.28 1.51 3.98
C TYR A 64 -1.69 1.59 5.38
N ILE A 65 -1.92 0.57 6.21
CA ILE A 65 -1.27 0.42 7.52
C ILE A 65 -0.14 -0.58 7.41
N ALA A 66 1.07 -0.17 7.82
CA ALA A 66 2.22 -1.06 7.90
C ALA A 66 2.36 -1.65 9.30
N LEU A 67 2.36 -2.99 9.40
CA LEU A 67 2.58 -3.76 10.61
C LEU A 67 3.81 -4.66 10.48
N THR A 68 4.39 -5.05 11.60
CA THR A 68 5.58 -5.92 11.61
C THR A 68 5.28 -7.37 11.24
N GLY A 69 4.05 -7.87 11.48
CA GLY A 69 3.79 -9.31 11.44
C GLY A 69 4.70 -10.08 12.41
N PRO A 70 4.97 -11.37 12.21
CA PRO A 70 4.58 -12.21 11.06
C PRO A 70 3.18 -12.83 11.19
N THR A 71 2.47 -12.56 12.28
CA THR A 71 1.07 -13.02 12.43
C THR A 71 0.13 -12.17 11.57
N LEU A 72 -0.94 -12.78 11.10
CA LEU A 72 -2.09 -12.04 10.61
C LEU A 72 -2.87 -11.45 11.79
N GLU A 73 -3.69 -10.48 11.50
CA GLU A 73 -4.35 -9.65 12.49
C GLU A 73 -5.52 -10.38 13.16
N THR A 74 -5.68 -10.15 14.47
CA THR A 74 -6.88 -10.52 15.21
C THR A 74 -8.08 -9.66 14.81
N PRO A 75 -9.32 -10.10 15.04
CA PRO A 75 -10.51 -9.28 14.81
C PRO A 75 -10.48 -7.92 15.53
N ALA A 76 -9.85 -7.84 16.70
CA ALA A 76 -9.72 -6.62 17.47
C ALA A 76 -8.70 -5.64 16.81
N GLU A 77 -7.62 -6.16 16.26
CA GLU A 77 -6.62 -5.39 15.53
C GLU A 77 -7.20 -4.84 14.23
N TYR A 78 -7.96 -5.61 13.45
CA TYR A 78 -8.68 -5.09 12.28
C TYR A 78 -9.63 -3.95 12.64
N LYS A 79 -10.38 -4.09 13.74
CA LYS A 79 -11.25 -3.02 14.24
C LYS A 79 -10.46 -1.78 14.65
N TYR A 80 -9.33 -1.96 15.35
CA TYR A 80 -8.45 -0.86 15.74
C TYR A 80 -7.92 -0.11 14.51
N MET A 81 -7.39 -0.84 13.53
CA MET A 81 -6.84 -0.26 12.31
C MET A 81 -7.90 0.53 11.51
N ARG A 82 -9.12 0.02 11.45
CA ARG A 82 -10.23 0.74 10.82
C ARG A 82 -10.57 2.04 11.57
N ILE A 83 -10.53 2.04 12.91
CA ILE A 83 -10.82 3.23 13.73
C ILE A 83 -9.77 4.32 13.53
N ILE A 84 -8.50 3.97 13.40
CA ILE A 84 -7.42 4.93 13.17
C ILE A 84 -7.32 5.42 11.73
N GLY A 85 -8.18 4.94 10.82
CA GLY A 85 -8.30 5.45 9.46
C GLY A 85 -7.65 4.59 8.37
N GLY A 86 -7.24 3.36 8.68
CA GLY A 86 -6.69 2.43 7.69
C GLY A 86 -7.78 1.75 6.87
N ASP A 87 -7.48 1.51 5.61
CA ASP A 87 -8.31 0.77 4.66
C ASP A 87 -7.74 -0.62 4.36
N THR A 88 -6.43 -0.76 4.36
CA THR A 88 -5.72 -2.02 4.19
C THR A 88 -4.57 -2.13 5.17
N VAL A 89 -4.04 -3.35 5.34
CA VAL A 89 -2.92 -3.65 6.22
C VAL A 89 -1.94 -4.58 5.51
N GLY A 90 -0.65 -4.44 5.82
CA GLY A 90 0.39 -5.34 5.33
C GLY A 90 1.72 -5.10 6.02
N MET A 91 2.75 -5.87 5.63
CA MET A 91 4.05 -5.91 6.31
C MET A 91 5.18 -5.23 5.52
N SER A 92 4.84 -4.39 4.53
CA SER A 92 5.80 -3.79 3.59
C SER A 92 5.47 -2.32 3.30
N THR A 93 6.07 -1.79 2.25
CA THR A 93 5.69 -0.53 1.56
C THR A 93 6.04 0.74 2.35
N ALA A 94 5.57 0.93 3.58
CA ALA A 94 5.84 2.17 4.31
C ALA A 94 7.35 2.40 4.58
N PRO A 95 8.16 1.41 4.97
CA PRO A 95 9.60 1.62 5.15
C PRO A 95 10.30 2.03 3.87
N GLU A 96 9.98 1.39 2.75
CA GLU A 96 10.55 1.69 1.43
C GLU A 96 10.19 3.10 0.99
N VAL A 97 8.93 3.49 1.18
CA VAL A 97 8.45 4.83 0.85
C VAL A 97 9.08 5.89 1.75
N ILE A 98 9.24 5.64 3.06
CA ILE A 98 9.92 6.56 3.98
C ILE A 98 11.37 6.82 3.52
N VAL A 99 12.10 5.78 3.15
CA VAL A 99 13.48 5.93 2.65
C VAL A 99 13.50 6.66 1.31
N ALA A 100 12.61 6.33 0.39
CA ALA A 100 12.53 7.01 -0.90
C ALA A 100 12.19 8.50 -0.74
N ARG A 101 11.24 8.85 0.12
CA ARG A 101 10.89 10.25 0.41
C ARG A 101 12.01 11.00 1.14
N HIS A 102 12.78 10.32 2.00
CA HIS A 102 13.98 10.90 2.59
C HIS A 102 14.99 11.36 1.51
N MET A 103 15.04 10.61 0.39
CA MET A 103 15.89 10.90 -0.77
C MET A 103 15.21 11.80 -1.82
N ASP A 104 14.04 12.36 -1.50
CA ASP A 104 13.20 13.16 -2.41
C ASP A 104 12.77 12.43 -3.69
N ILE A 105 12.63 11.11 -3.64
CA ILE A 105 12.17 10.29 -4.76
C ILE A 105 10.63 10.26 -4.74
N PRO A 106 9.95 10.63 -5.84
CA PRO A 106 8.50 10.50 -5.96
C PRO A 106 8.05 9.04 -5.83
N CYS A 107 7.03 8.79 -5.01
CA CYS A 107 6.56 7.44 -4.74
C CYS A 107 5.16 7.20 -5.30
N PHE A 108 4.93 5.97 -5.75
CA PHE A 108 3.62 5.41 -6.08
C PHE A 108 3.57 3.98 -5.59
N ALA A 109 2.43 3.55 -5.05
CA ALA A 109 2.25 2.18 -4.60
C ALA A 109 0.82 1.69 -4.82
N MET A 110 0.69 0.37 -5.00
CA MET A 110 -0.58 -0.33 -5.07
C MET A 110 -0.55 -1.56 -4.17
N SER A 111 -1.70 -1.96 -3.67
CA SER A 111 -1.92 -3.18 -2.90
C SER A 111 -3.00 -4.04 -3.55
N VAL A 112 -2.88 -5.36 -3.40
CA VAL A 112 -3.94 -6.32 -3.72
C VAL A 112 -4.69 -6.67 -2.44
N ILE A 113 -6.01 -6.65 -2.48
CA ILE A 113 -6.85 -7.09 -1.36
C ILE A 113 -6.94 -8.61 -1.40
N THR A 114 -6.25 -9.28 -0.49
CA THR A 114 -6.15 -10.75 -0.47
C THR A 114 -7.19 -11.42 0.40
N ASP A 115 -7.64 -10.71 1.44
CA ASP A 115 -8.66 -11.14 2.39
C ASP A 115 -9.36 -9.92 3.01
N LEU A 116 -10.41 -10.16 3.78
CA LEU A 116 -11.24 -9.10 4.33
C LEU A 116 -11.27 -9.14 5.86
N GLY A 117 -10.65 -8.12 6.49
CA GLY A 117 -10.64 -7.90 7.94
C GLY A 117 -11.91 -7.27 8.52
N VAL A 118 -13.06 -7.39 7.85
CA VAL A 118 -14.31 -6.78 8.32
C VAL A 118 -15.17 -7.76 9.14
N PRO A 119 -15.86 -7.28 10.20
CA PRO A 119 -16.74 -8.15 11.01
C PRO A 119 -17.71 -8.95 10.15
N GLY A 120 -17.78 -10.25 10.42
CA GLY A 120 -18.62 -11.20 9.67
C GLY A 120 -18.01 -11.73 8.37
N LYS A 121 -16.91 -11.14 7.89
CA LYS A 121 -16.17 -11.60 6.70
C LYS A 121 -14.79 -12.17 7.04
N ILE A 122 -14.29 -12.00 8.27
CA ILE A 122 -13.00 -12.53 8.72
C ILE A 122 -13.03 -14.07 8.66
N LYS A 123 -12.11 -14.66 7.91
CA LYS A 123 -11.94 -16.10 7.75
C LYS A 123 -10.49 -16.48 8.04
N LYS A 124 -10.29 -17.74 8.44
CA LYS A 124 -8.93 -18.29 8.47
C LYS A 124 -8.43 -18.39 7.03
N VAL A 125 -7.30 -17.75 6.76
CA VAL A 125 -6.63 -17.79 5.46
C VAL A 125 -5.26 -18.42 5.59
N THR A 126 -4.79 -19.05 4.52
CA THR A 126 -3.46 -19.61 4.42
C THR A 126 -2.62 -18.75 3.47
N HIS A 127 -1.30 -18.84 3.59
CA HIS A 127 -0.39 -18.14 2.68
C HIS A 127 -0.61 -18.54 1.21
N GLU A 128 -0.93 -19.82 0.97
CA GLU A 128 -1.24 -20.33 -0.38
C GLU A 128 -2.51 -19.70 -0.96
N GLU A 129 -3.54 -19.47 -0.14
CA GLU A 129 -4.77 -18.80 -0.58
C GLU A 129 -4.50 -17.33 -0.92
N ILE A 130 -3.70 -16.64 -0.12
CA ILE A 130 -3.24 -15.27 -0.37
C ILE A 130 -2.48 -15.19 -1.71
N GLN A 131 -1.55 -16.12 -1.96
CA GLN A 131 -0.80 -16.19 -3.23
C GLN A 131 -1.73 -16.37 -4.43
N LYS A 132 -2.68 -17.29 -4.37
CA LYS A 132 -3.64 -17.52 -5.47
C LYS A 132 -4.46 -16.29 -5.82
N VAL A 133 -4.90 -15.53 -4.82
CA VAL A 133 -5.60 -14.25 -5.05
C VAL A 133 -4.68 -13.25 -5.74
N SER A 134 -3.44 -13.14 -5.27
CA SER A 134 -2.44 -12.24 -5.85
C SER A 134 -2.12 -12.61 -7.30
N GLU A 135 -1.94 -13.88 -7.63
CA GLU A 135 -1.71 -14.37 -9.01
C GLU A 135 -2.84 -13.99 -9.98
N VAL A 136 -4.09 -14.00 -9.52
CA VAL A 136 -5.25 -13.60 -10.33
C VAL A 136 -5.29 -12.08 -10.56
N ALA A 137 -4.87 -11.30 -9.57
CA ALA A 137 -4.85 -9.83 -9.64
C ALA A 137 -3.61 -9.28 -10.38
N GLU A 138 -2.49 -10.02 -10.37
CA GLU A 138 -1.18 -9.62 -10.90
C GLU A 138 -1.20 -9.11 -12.34
N PRO A 139 -1.88 -9.75 -13.33
CA PRO A 139 -1.90 -9.24 -14.70
C PRO A 139 -2.45 -7.83 -14.82
N LYS A 140 -3.48 -7.49 -14.05
CA LYS A 140 -4.09 -6.16 -14.02
C LYS A 140 -3.16 -5.14 -13.37
N LEU A 141 -2.58 -5.49 -12.24
CA LEU A 141 -1.59 -4.67 -11.53
C LEU A 141 -0.38 -4.41 -12.42
N THR A 142 0.18 -5.46 -13.02
CA THR A 142 1.33 -5.38 -13.93
C THR A 142 1.05 -4.46 -15.11
N LEU A 143 -0.14 -4.52 -15.71
CA LEU A 143 -0.52 -3.64 -16.81
C LEU A 143 -0.48 -2.18 -16.37
N ILE A 144 -1.13 -1.84 -15.25
CA ILE A 144 -1.16 -0.46 -14.74
C ILE A 144 0.27 0.04 -14.48
N ILE A 145 1.11 -0.75 -13.79
CA ILE A 145 2.49 -0.36 -13.47
C ILE A 145 3.33 -0.18 -14.73
N LYS A 146 3.25 -1.08 -15.71
CA LYS A 146 4.01 -0.98 -16.97
C LYS A 146 3.62 0.27 -17.76
N GLU A 147 2.33 0.54 -17.91
CA GLU A 147 1.87 1.74 -18.62
C GLU A 147 2.21 3.02 -17.86
N LEU A 148 2.14 3.00 -16.52
CA LEU A 148 2.56 4.13 -15.70
C LEU A 148 4.05 4.43 -15.91
N ILE A 149 4.93 3.42 -15.82
CA ILE A 149 6.37 3.58 -16.06
C ILE A 149 6.63 4.11 -17.47
N ALA A 150 5.92 3.63 -18.48
CA ALA A 150 6.08 4.10 -19.86
C ALA A 150 5.60 5.56 -20.07
N SER A 151 4.86 6.12 -19.11
CA SER A 151 4.29 7.48 -19.18
C SER A 151 5.10 8.57 -18.48
N ILE A 152 6.22 8.21 -17.80
CA ILE A 152 7.06 9.11 -17.01
C ILE A 152 8.42 9.36 -17.65
#